data_bbf10d7c115f81cd8877d06ba1dc3651
#
_entry.id   bbf10d7c115f81cd8877d06ba1dc3651
#
_cell.length_a   1.000
_cell.length_b   1.000
_cell.length_c   1.000
_cell.angle_alpha   90.00
_cell.angle_beta   90.00
_cell.angle_gamma   90.00
#
_symmetry.space_group_name_H-M   'P 1'
#
loop_
_entity.id
_entity.type
_entity.pdbx_description
1 polymer ?
#
loop_
_entity_poly.entity_id
_entity_poly.type
_entity_poly.pdbx_seq_one_letter_code
_entity_poly.pdbx_strand_id
1 'polypeptide(L)'
;MLFRSPTALDGLTDVEAAAQLVTDGPNELPSTSTRGLIHLILDVLREPMLLMLIVAGMLYVLVGEAVDAAMLLASVFVIIGITVVQERRTEEALHALRDLSTPTARVWRQGRIVRVPSREVVVGDIVLVGEGDRVPADATLLRATNLSMDESLLTGESVPVLKDSLGAPAGAAANGSLLAGTLVASGHGTARVTATGPHSALGKIGNELASIGAEPTSMQRETAQVVRLFAIIGVGACILVALWYAATRGRDVVALREGVLAGVAMAMGILPEEFPVVVTVFLALGAWRISQSNVLTQIGRA
;
A
#
# COMPACT_ATOMS: atom_id res chain seq x y z
N MET A 1 23.58 -33.23 -5.67
CA MET A 1 22.66 -34.35 -5.96
C MET A 1 21.83 -33.96 -7.19
N LEU A 2 22.01 -34.69 -8.30
CA LEU A 2 21.46 -34.35 -9.59
C LEU A 2 19.93 -34.57 -9.62
N PHE A 3 19.14 -33.56 -9.83
CA PHE A 3 17.73 -33.68 -10.19
C PHE A 3 17.65 -34.55 -11.47
N ARG A 4 17.17 -35.76 -11.33
CA ARG A 4 16.87 -36.61 -12.49
C ARG A 4 15.72 -35.94 -13.24
N SER A 5 15.96 -35.59 -14.52
CA SER A 5 14.96 -34.99 -15.41
C SER A 5 13.62 -35.72 -15.30
N PRO A 6 12.51 -35.00 -15.10
CA PRO A 6 11.18 -35.59 -15.10
C PRO A 6 10.85 -36.00 -16.56
N THR A 7 11.10 -37.27 -16.89
CA THR A 7 10.64 -37.86 -18.15
C THR A 7 9.12 -37.80 -18.19
N ALA A 8 8.57 -36.99 -19.08
CA ALA A 8 7.16 -36.78 -19.44
C ALA A 8 6.40 -35.60 -18.79
N LEU A 9 7.06 -34.54 -18.36
CA LEU A 9 6.38 -33.30 -18.04
C LEU A 9 6.87 -32.23 -19.01
N ASP A 10 6.11 -32.01 -20.09
CA ASP A 10 6.31 -30.83 -20.95
C ASP A 10 5.89 -29.60 -20.15
N GLY A 11 6.88 -28.80 -19.72
CA GLY A 11 6.64 -27.49 -19.12
C GLY A 11 6.16 -26.49 -20.17
N LEU A 12 5.59 -25.39 -19.74
CA LEU A 12 5.18 -24.30 -20.64
C LEU A 12 6.37 -23.79 -21.49
N THR A 13 6.06 -23.32 -22.68
CA THR A 13 7.02 -22.54 -23.47
C THR A 13 7.07 -21.11 -22.96
N ASP A 14 8.15 -20.38 -23.25
CA ASP A 14 8.28 -18.97 -22.84
C ASP A 14 7.16 -18.10 -23.47
N VAL A 15 6.67 -18.46 -24.68
CA VAL A 15 5.58 -17.76 -25.35
C VAL A 15 4.24 -17.99 -24.64
N GLU A 16 3.96 -19.25 -24.26
CA GLU A 16 2.75 -19.60 -23.50
C GLU A 16 2.76 -18.93 -22.11
N ALA A 17 3.91 -18.96 -21.41
CA ALA A 17 4.06 -18.31 -20.14
C ALA A 17 3.86 -16.78 -20.23
N ALA A 18 4.38 -16.13 -21.26
CA ALA A 18 4.18 -14.72 -21.52
C ALA A 18 2.71 -14.39 -21.81
N ALA A 19 2.03 -15.23 -22.63
CA ALA A 19 0.60 -15.06 -22.92
C ALA A 19 -0.26 -15.23 -21.66
N GLN A 20 0.06 -16.22 -20.82
CA GLN A 20 -0.63 -16.46 -19.55
C GLN A 20 -0.41 -15.31 -18.57
N LEU A 21 0.80 -14.75 -18.51
CA LEU A 21 1.11 -13.59 -17.66
C LEU A 21 0.30 -12.34 -18.05
N VAL A 22 0.05 -12.15 -19.36
CA VAL A 22 -0.80 -11.04 -19.83
C VAL A 22 -2.27 -11.28 -19.47
N THR A 23 -2.73 -12.54 -19.47
CA THR A 23 -4.13 -12.89 -19.20
C THR A 23 -4.44 -12.87 -17.72
N ASP A 24 -3.60 -13.49 -16.88
CA ASP A 24 -3.84 -13.66 -15.46
C ASP A 24 -3.23 -12.53 -14.60
N GLY A 25 -2.35 -11.73 -15.21
CA GLY A 25 -1.58 -10.72 -14.50
C GLY A 25 -0.39 -11.29 -13.71
N PRO A 26 0.42 -10.42 -13.09
CA PRO A 26 1.58 -10.83 -12.30
C PRO A 26 1.16 -11.59 -11.04
N ASN A 27 1.97 -12.55 -10.63
CA ASN A 27 1.80 -13.28 -9.38
C ASN A 27 2.24 -12.41 -8.19
N GLU A 28 1.44 -11.40 -7.90
CA GLU A 28 1.63 -10.47 -6.79
C GLU A 28 0.37 -10.46 -5.92
N LEU A 29 0.59 -10.37 -4.62
CA LEU A 29 -0.52 -10.14 -3.70
C LEU A 29 -1.11 -8.75 -3.99
N PRO A 30 -2.44 -8.58 -3.86
CA PRO A 30 -3.04 -7.27 -3.99
C PRO A 30 -2.37 -6.34 -2.98
N SER A 31 -1.42 -5.54 -3.46
CA SER A 31 -0.94 -4.40 -2.70
C SER A 31 -2.08 -3.40 -2.66
N THR A 32 -2.26 -2.71 -1.53
CA THR A 32 -3.11 -1.52 -1.47
C THR A 32 -2.72 -0.67 -2.67
N SER A 33 -3.56 -0.71 -3.69
CA SER A 33 -3.31 -0.33 -5.07
C SER A 33 -2.61 1.04 -5.15
N THR A 34 -1.79 1.22 -6.15
CA THR A 34 -1.45 2.53 -6.71
C THR A 34 -2.71 3.38 -6.69
N ARG A 35 -2.82 4.27 -5.69
CA ARG A 35 -3.97 5.15 -5.56
C ARG A 35 -4.04 5.96 -6.83
N GLY A 36 -5.11 5.80 -7.59
CA GLY A 36 -5.26 6.52 -8.85
C GLY A 36 -5.10 8.02 -8.62
N LEU A 37 -4.55 8.75 -9.59
CA LEU A 37 -4.29 10.18 -9.52
C LEU A 37 -5.50 10.97 -9.00
N ILE A 38 -6.71 10.55 -9.36
CA ILE A 38 -7.96 11.18 -8.92
C ILE A 38 -8.16 11.02 -7.40
N HIS A 39 -7.87 9.86 -6.84
CA HIS A 39 -7.97 9.63 -5.40
C HIS A 39 -6.93 10.46 -4.63
N LEU A 40 -5.72 10.56 -5.15
CA LEU A 40 -4.66 11.40 -4.58
C LEU A 40 -5.08 12.87 -4.57
N ILE A 41 -5.60 13.39 -5.69
CA ILE A 41 -6.10 14.78 -5.75
C ILE A 41 -7.25 14.99 -4.77
N LEU A 42 -8.20 14.04 -4.67
CA LEU A 42 -9.30 14.14 -3.73
C LEU A 42 -8.86 14.08 -2.26
N ASP A 43 -7.86 13.26 -1.95
CA ASP A 43 -7.29 13.20 -0.60
C ASP A 43 -6.58 14.51 -0.23
N VAL A 44 -5.82 15.08 -1.17
CA VAL A 44 -5.16 16.39 -1.00
C VAL A 44 -6.21 17.51 -0.85
N LEU A 45 -7.27 17.51 -1.68
CA LEU A 45 -8.35 18.50 -1.58
C LEU A 45 -9.17 18.42 -0.27
N ARG A 46 -9.15 17.26 0.40
CA ARG A 46 -9.77 17.08 1.72
C ARG A 46 -8.90 17.55 2.86
N GLU A 47 -7.65 17.88 2.58
CA GLU A 47 -6.75 18.41 3.60
C GLU A 47 -7.29 19.74 4.14
N PRO A 48 -7.45 19.90 5.47
CA PRO A 48 -8.09 21.08 6.06
C PRO A 48 -7.47 22.40 5.64
N MET A 49 -6.14 22.43 5.48
CA MET A 49 -5.39 23.58 5.05
C MET A 49 -5.77 24.01 3.61
N LEU A 50 -5.76 23.05 2.69
CA LEU A 50 -6.09 23.32 1.29
C LEU A 50 -7.56 23.76 1.13
N LEU A 51 -8.44 23.14 1.92
CA LEU A 51 -9.87 23.47 1.93
C LEU A 51 -10.08 24.90 2.41
N MET A 52 -9.36 25.36 3.46
CA MET A 52 -9.40 26.75 3.92
C MET A 52 -8.83 27.71 2.89
N LEU A 53 -7.76 27.35 2.19
CA LEU A 53 -7.20 28.17 1.13
C LEU A 53 -8.17 28.35 -0.05
N ILE A 54 -8.89 27.28 -0.41
CA ILE A 54 -9.95 27.34 -1.44
C ILE A 54 -11.10 28.22 -0.98
N VAL A 55 -11.56 28.05 0.27
CA VAL A 55 -12.64 28.86 0.84
C VAL A 55 -12.22 30.34 0.90
N ALA A 56 -10.99 30.62 1.33
CA ALA A 56 -10.44 31.98 1.32
C ALA A 56 -10.42 32.55 -0.10
N GLY A 57 -9.88 31.83 -1.07
CA GLY A 57 -9.86 32.27 -2.48
C GLY A 57 -11.25 32.55 -3.01
N MET A 58 -12.25 31.71 -2.72
CA MET A 58 -13.66 31.96 -3.10
C MET A 58 -14.22 33.21 -2.41
N LEU A 59 -13.92 33.42 -1.13
CA LEU A 59 -14.34 34.64 -0.42
C LEU A 59 -13.73 35.90 -1.05
N TYR A 60 -12.45 35.86 -1.44
CA TYR A 60 -11.81 36.97 -2.14
C TYR A 60 -12.46 37.26 -3.51
N VAL A 61 -12.90 36.21 -4.24
CA VAL A 61 -13.69 36.41 -5.49
C VAL A 61 -15.00 37.12 -5.18
N LEU A 62 -15.75 36.70 -4.17
CA LEU A 62 -17.03 37.28 -3.76
C LEU A 62 -16.89 38.73 -3.31
N VAL A 63 -15.79 39.04 -2.66
CA VAL A 63 -15.47 40.38 -2.16
C VAL A 63 -14.97 41.30 -3.29
N GLY A 64 -14.64 40.77 -4.47
CA GLY A 64 -14.23 41.54 -5.67
C GLY A 64 -12.72 41.77 -5.76
N GLU A 65 -11.90 41.10 -4.95
CA GLU A 65 -10.43 41.14 -5.00
C GLU A 65 -9.90 40.06 -5.94
N ALA A 66 -10.07 40.28 -7.24
CA ALA A 66 -9.77 39.28 -8.26
C ALA A 66 -8.27 38.88 -8.30
N VAL A 67 -7.35 39.80 -8.02
CA VAL A 67 -5.90 39.56 -8.06
C VAL A 67 -5.50 38.66 -6.90
N ASP A 68 -5.93 38.95 -5.68
CA ASP A 68 -5.62 38.17 -4.48
C ASP A 68 -6.29 36.80 -4.54
N ALA A 69 -7.54 36.74 -5.01
CA ALA A 69 -8.23 35.49 -5.26
C ALA A 69 -7.49 34.61 -6.26
N ALA A 70 -7.01 35.20 -7.35
CA ALA A 70 -6.24 34.48 -8.37
C ALA A 70 -4.91 33.94 -7.80
N MET A 71 -4.21 34.71 -6.97
CA MET A 71 -2.98 34.27 -6.31
C MET A 71 -3.23 33.09 -5.35
N LEU A 72 -4.29 33.18 -4.51
CA LEU A 72 -4.65 32.11 -3.59
C LEU A 72 -5.05 30.83 -4.32
N LEU A 73 -5.90 30.94 -5.34
CA LEU A 73 -6.33 29.78 -6.12
C LEU A 73 -5.19 29.20 -6.96
N ALA A 74 -4.29 30.04 -7.50
CA ALA A 74 -3.11 29.57 -8.20
C ALA A 74 -2.17 28.79 -7.28
N SER A 75 -2.00 29.23 -6.01
CA SER A 75 -1.19 28.50 -5.03
C SER A 75 -1.74 27.10 -4.74
N VAL A 76 -3.06 26.91 -4.76
CA VAL A 76 -3.68 25.57 -4.64
C VAL A 76 -3.20 24.64 -5.75
N PHE A 77 -3.19 25.09 -7.00
CA PHE A 77 -2.71 24.29 -8.13
C PHE A 77 -1.22 23.96 -8.00
N VAL A 78 -0.42 24.90 -7.51
CA VAL A 78 1.02 24.68 -7.27
C VAL A 78 1.23 23.63 -6.19
N ILE A 79 0.51 23.71 -5.07
CA ILE A 79 0.60 22.74 -3.98
C ILE A 79 0.20 21.35 -4.48
N ILE A 80 -0.95 21.23 -5.17
CA ILE A 80 -1.38 19.95 -5.74
C ILE A 80 -0.30 19.39 -6.69
N GLY A 81 0.25 20.23 -7.55
CA GLY A 81 1.31 19.83 -8.48
C GLY A 81 2.55 19.30 -7.78
N ILE A 82 3.01 20.00 -6.74
CA ILE A 82 4.17 19.57 -5.93
C ILE A 82 3.87 18.23 -5.25
N THR A 83 2.71 18.10 -4.62
CA THR A 83 2.30 16.86 -3.91
C THR A 83 2.23 15.68 -4.86
N VAL A 84 1.64 15.84 -6.04
CA VAL A 84 1.56 14.78 -7.05
C VAL A 84 2.95 14.36 -7.54
N VAL A 85 3.85 15.31 -7.79
CA VAL A 85 5.23 15.01 -8.21
C VAL A 85 6.00 14.29 -7.10
N GLN A 86 5.84 14.73 -5.85
CA GLN A 86 6.48 14.12 -4.70
C GLN A 86 6.00 12.68 -4.48
N GLU A 87 4.70 12.44 -4.53
CA GLU A 87 4.11 11.10 -4.37
C GLU A 87 4.63 10.13 -5.44
N ARG A 88 4.62 10.54 -6.71
CA ARG A 88 5.17 9.73 -7.80
C ARG A 88 6.62 9.35 -7.59
N ARG A 89 7.46 10.30 -7.18
CA ARG A 89 8.88 10.01 -6.89
C ARG A 89 9.03 9.01 -5.73
N THR A 90 8.18 9.11 -4.73
CA THR A 90 8.17 8.18 -3.60
C THR A 90 7.75 6.78 -4.03
N GLU A 91 6.71 6.66 -4.86
CA GLU A 91 6.29 5.37 -5.43
C GLU A 91 7.39 4.75 -6.29
N GLU A 92 8.03 5.51 -7.18
CA GLU A 92 9.14 5.03 -8.02
C GLU A 92 10.31 4.52 -7.17
N ALA A 93 10.68 5.24 -6.11
CA ALA A 93 11.75 4.81 -5.19
C ALA A 93 11.38 3.52 -4.45
N LEU A 94 10.14 3.37 -4.02
CA LEU A 94 9.63 2.14 -3.37
C LEU A 94 9.60 0.96 -4.35
N HIS A 95 9.21 1.18 -5.61
CA HIS A 95 9.26 0.14 -6.65
C HIS A 95 10.69 -0.32 -6.93
N ALA A 96 11.63 0.61 -7.05
CA ALA A 96 13.05 0.27 -7.25
C ALA A 96 13.63 -0.57 -6.09
N LEU A 97 13.24 -0.27 -4.83
CA LEU A 97 13.63 -1.08 -3.66
C LEU A 97 13.00 -2.48 -3.65
N ARG A 98 11.74 -2.60 -4.08
CA ARG A 98 11.06 -3.89 -4.21
C ARG A 98 11.73 -4.79 -5.25
N ASP A 99 12.13 -4.23 -6.38
CA ASP A 99 12.80 -4.98 -7.45
C ASP A 99 14.15 -5.57 -7.01
N LEU A 100 14.90 -4.90 -6.12
CA LEU A 100 16.13 -5.40 -5.55
C LEU A 100 15.95 -6.61 -4.62
N SER A 101 14.79 -6.77 -4.02
CA SER A 101 14.45 -7.84 -3.08
C SER A 101 13.48 -8.88 -3.65
N THR A 102 13.23 -8.88 -4.97
CA THR A 102 12.27 -9.78 -5.60
C THR A 102 12.70 -11.24 -5.45
N PRO A 103 11.93 -12.10 -4.77
CA PRO A 103 12.25 -13.51 -4.66
C PRO A 103 12.18 -14.17 -6.04
N THR A 104 13.03 -15.17 -6.27
CA THR A 104 13.06 -15.95 -7.51
C THR A 104 12.54 -17.35 -7.28
N ALA A 105 11.84 -17.90 -8.29
CA ALA A 105 11.38 -19.27 -8.32
C ALA A 105 12.11 -20.08 -9.39
N ARG A 106 12.28 -21.38 -9.15
CA ARG A 106 12.79 -22.33 -10.15
C ARG A 106 11.61 -22.97 -10.83
N VAL A 107 11.52 -22.81 -12.15
CA VAL A 107 10.45 -23.38 -12.96
C VAL A 107 11.02 -24.29 -14.05
N TRP A 108 10.25 -25.29 -14.44
CA TRP A 108 10.58 -26.16 -15.56
C TRP A 108 9.82 -25.66 -16.79
N ARG A 109 10.57 -25.08 -17.73
CA ARG A 109 10.03 -24.58 -19.03
C ARG A 109 10.89 -25.12 -20.18
N GLN A 110 10.28 -25.50 -21.27
CA GLN A 110 10.98 -25.98 -22.46
C GLN A 110 12.01 -27.08 -22.18
N GLY A 111 11.71 -28.01 -21.29
CA GLY A 111 12.61 -29.09 -20.95
C GLY A 111 13.84 -28.71 -20.11
N ARG A 112 13.91 -27.50 -19.59
CA ARG A 112 15.02 -26.99 -18.76
C ARG A 112 14.53 -26.28 -17.49
N ILE A 113 15.39 -26.25 -16.48
CA ILE A 113 15.14 -25.48 -15.28
C ILE A 113 15.58 -24.04 -15.53
N VAL A 114 14.64 -23.11 -15.37
CA VAL A 114 14.87 -21.66 -15.49
C VAL A 114 14.56 -21.01 -14.15
N ARG A 115 15.35 -20.01 -13.78
CA ARG A 115 15.06 -19.17 -12.61
C ARG A 115 14.37 -17.91 -13.08
N VAL A 116 13.16 -17.70 -12.60
CA VAL A 116 12.31 -16.54 -12.93
C VAL A 116 11.96 -15.75 -11.66
N PRO A 117 11.73 -14.44 -11.75
CA PRO A 117 11.12 -13.68 -10.67
C PRO A 117 9.80 -14.34 -10.25
N SER A 118 9.53 -14.44 -8.93
CA SER A 118 8.29 -15.09 -8.45
C SER A 118 7.03 -14.43 -9.00
N ARG A 119 7.07 -13.14 -9.33
CA ARG A 119 5.97 -12.39 -9.96
C ARG A 119 5.64 -12.85 -11.40
N GLU A 120 6.59 -13.54 -12.06
CA GLU A 120 6.44 -14.04 -13.44
C GLU A 120 6.04 -15.52 -13.50
N VAL A 121 5.78 -16.14 -12.35
CA VAL A 121 5.23 -17.49 -12.27
C VAL A 121 3.76 -17.44 -12.64
N VAL A 122 3.35 -18.30 -13.58
CA VAL A 122 2.00 -18.36 -14.14
C VAL A 122 1.31 -19.69 -13.86
N VAL A 123 -0.01 -19.72 -14.00
CA VAL A 123 -0.80 -20.94 -13.87
C VAL A 123 -0.34 -21.93 -14.96
N GLY A 124 -0.13 -23.20 -14.57
CA GLY A 124 0.39 -24.26 -15.44
C GLY A 124 1.91 -24.43 -15.41
N ASP A 125 2.68 -23.48 -14.88
CA ASP A 125 4.11 -23.65 -14.63
C ASP A 125 4.39 -24.84 -13.72
N ILE A 126 5.51 -25.53 -13.96
CA ILE A 126 6.00 -26.57 -13.09
C ILE A 126 7.10 -25.97 -12.21
N VAL A 127 6.81 -25.78 -10.94
CA VAL A 127 7.76 -25.24 -9.96
C VAL A 127 8.54 -26.35 -9.29
N LEU A 128 9.83 -26.09 -9.02
CA LEU A 128 10.71 -26.96 -8.26
C LEU A 128 10.96 -26.29 -6.90
N VAL A 129 10.61 -27.00 -5.83
CA VAL A 129 10.80 -26.53 -4.46
C VAL A 129 11.72 -27.44 -3.72
N GLY A 130 12.58 -26.88 -2.87
CA GLY A 130 13.51 -27.61 -2.01
C GLY A 130 13.65 -26.93 -0.66
N GLU A 131 14.33 -27.56 0.26
CA GLU A 131 14.53 -27.09 1.62
C GLU A 131 14.98 -25.63 1.67
N GLY A 132 14.28 -24.81 2.48
CA GLY A 132 14.49 -23.38 2.60
C GLY A 132 13.82 -22.53 1.52
N ASP A 133 13.24 -23.12 0.47
CA ASP A 133 12.49 -22.37 -0.53
C ASP A 133 11.10 -22.01 -0.01
N ARG A 134 10.61 -20.83 -0.43
CA ARG A 134 9.23 -20.42 -0.23
C ARG A 134 8.41 -20.71 -1.48
N VAL A 135 7.24 -21.31 -1.31
CA VAL A 135 6.32 -21.64 -2.42
C VAL A 135 5.83 -20.36 -3.09
N PRO A 136 6.07 -20.16 -4.40
CA PRO A 136 5.77 -18.90 -5.07
C PRO A 136 4.27 -18.70 -5.36
N ALA A 137 3.51 -19.77 -5.53
CA ALA A 137 2.10 -19.76 -5.92
C ALA A 137 1.42 -21.04 -5.45
N ASP A 138 0.08 -21.08 -5.40
CA ASP A 138 -0.63 -22.31 -5.09
C ASP A 138 -0.35 -23.35 -6.18
N ALA A 139 -0.04 -24.56 -5.78
CA ALA A 139 0.35 -25.61 -6.71
C ALA A 139 -0.13 -27.00 -6.25
N THR A 140 -0.30 -27.90 -7.20
CA THR A 140 -0.57 -29.31 -6.94
C THR A 140 0.70 -30.11 -7.12
N LEU A 141 1.06 -30.90 -6.11
CA LEU A 141 2.26 -31.71 -6.05
C LEU A 141 2.21 -32.84 -7.09
N LEU A 142 3.22 -32.90 -7.94
CA LEU A 142 3.39 -33.95 -8.96
C LEU A 142 4.31 -35.05 -8.42
N ARG A 143 5.39 -34.66 -7.74
CA ARG A 143 6.36 -35.55 -7.10
C ARG A 143 6.87 -34.94 -5.82
N ALA A 144 7.08 -35.77 -4.82
CA ALA A 144 7.67 -35.40 -3.54
C ALA A 144 8.73 -36.44 -3.11
N THR A 145 9.74 -35.96 -2.41
CA THR A 145 10.71 -36.81 -1.74
C THR A 145 10.94 -36.24 -0.35
N ASN A 146 10.36 -36.88 0.67
CA ASN A 146 10.42 -36.45 2.07
C ASN A 146 10.05 -34.94 2.25
N LEU A 147 9.08 -34.48 1.48
CA LEU A 147 8.70 -33.08 1.48
C LEU A 147 7.86 -32.77 2.72
N SER A 148 8.34 -31.85 3.52
CA SER A 148 7.64 -31.32 4.69
C SER A 148 7.51 -29.81 4.58
N MET A 149 6.29 -29.28 4.84
CA MET A 149 5.94 -27.88 4.65
C MET A 149 5.59 -27.23 5.98
N ASP A 150 6.17 -26.09 6.25
CA ASP A 150 5.74 -25.20 7.31
C ASP A 150 4.61 -24.31 6.76
N GLU A 151 3.39 -24.58 7.21
CA GLU A 151 2.17 -23.88 6.83
C GLU A 151 1.69 -22.93 7.94
N SER A 152 2.50 -22.67 8.96
CA SER A 152 2.16 -21.87 10.14
C SER A 152 1.65 -20.46 9.78
N LEU A 153 2.15 -19.88 8.68
CA LEU A 153 1.71 -18.60 8.18
C LEU A 153 0.20 -18.57 7.82
N LEU A 154 -0.35 -19.70 7.38
CA LEU A 154 -1.75 -19.80 6.93
C LEU A 154 -2.65 -20.49 7.95
N THR A 155 -2.15 -21.50 8.63
CA THR A 155 -2.93 -22.35 9.56
C THR A 155 -2.75 -21.93 11.02
N GLY A 156 -1.66 -21.24 11.35
CA GLY A 156 -1.24 -20.97 12.72
C GLY A 156 -0.61 -22.16 13.45
N GLU A 157 -0.53 -23.33 12.81
CA GLU A 157 0.06 -24.54 13.40
C GLU A 157 1.57 -24.60 13.17
N SER A 158 2.35 -24.74 14.22
CA SER A 158 3.83 -24.71 14.16
C SER A 158 4.46 -26.04 13.72
N VAL A 159 3.67 -27.12 13.57
CA VAL A 159 4.19 -28.43 13.20
C VAL A 159 4.22 -28.56 11.68
N PRO A 160 5.39 -28.84 11.07
CA PRO A 160 5.48 -29.05 9.64
C PRO A 160 4.64 -30.23 9.16
N VAL A 161 3.94 -30.05 8.05
CA VAL A 161 3.04 -31.04 7.46
C VAL A 161 3.76 -31.83 6.37
N LEU A 162 3.77 -33.15 6.48
CA LEU A 162 4.33 -34.03 5.44
C LEU A 162 3.39 -33.99 4.20
N LYS A 163 3.96 -33.81 3.03
CA LYS A 163 3.24 -33.75 1.75
C LYS A 163 3.58 -34.97 0.89
N ASP A 164 2.53 -35.61 0.40
CA ASP A 164 2.65 -36.75 -0.51
C ASP A 164 2.10 -36.42 -1.89
N SER A 165 2.75 -36.97 -2.93
CA SER A 165 2.26 -36.82 -4.29
C SER A 165 0.92 -37.54 -4.50
N LEU A 166 0.08 -37.04 -5.42
CA LEU A 166 -1.14 -37.69 -5.85
C LEU A 166 -0.84 -39.13 -6.31
N GLY A 167 -1.18 -40.12 -5.48
CA GLY A 167 -0.87 -41.54 -5.73
C GLY A 167 -0.55 -42.35 -4.47
N ALA A 168 -0.51 -41.71 -3.31
CA ALA A 168 -0.41 -42.45 -2.03
C ALA A 168 -1.66 -43.29 -1.81
N PRO A 169 -1.52 -44.51 -1.17
CA PRO A 169 -2.64 -45.42 -1.00
C PRO A 169 -3.76 -44.80 -0.19
N ALA A 170 -5.00 -45.13 -0.59
CA ALA A 170 -6.23 -44.63 -0.02
C ALA A 170 -6.24 -44.79 1.52
N GLY A 171 -6.13 -43.69 2.24
CA GLY A 171 -6.13 -43.64 3.71
C GLY A 171 -5.34 -42.49 4.31
N ALA A 172 -4.33 -41.97 3.63
CA ALA A 172 -3.76 -40.66 3.95
C ALA A 172 -4.57 -39.57 3.23
N ALA A 173 -5.06 -38.58 3.94
CA ALA A 173 -5.65 -37.39 3.33
C ALA A 173 -4.68 -36.91 2.24
N ALA A 174 -5.16 -36.85 0.97
CA ALA A 174 -4.32 -36.50 -0.16
C ALA A 174 -3.81 -35.06 0.02
N ASN A 175 -2.70 -34.90 0.71
CA ASN A 175 -2.14 -33.62 1.12
C ASN A 175 -1.17 -33.11 0.03
N GLY A 176 -1.61 -33.21 -1.22
CA GLY A 176 -0.85 -32.87 -2.41
C GLY A 176 -0.90 -31.39 -2.81
N SER A 177 -1.51 -30.53 -1.99
CA SER A 177 -1.55 -29.09 -2.26
C SER A 177 -0.39 -28.36 -1.58
N LEU A 178 0.30 -27.52 -2.32
CA LEU A 178 1.24 -26.53 -1.84
C LEU A 178 0.58 -25.15 -1.90
N LEU A 179 0.66 -24.43 -0.80
CA LEU A 179 0.03 -23.11 -0.68
C LEU A 179 1.09 -22.00 -0.83
N ALA A 180 0.73 -20.94 -1.54
CA ALA A 180 1.59 -19.77 -1.73
C ALA A 180 2.08 -19.19 -0.38
N GLY A 181 3.36 -18.85 -0.31
CA GLY A 181 3.94 -18.24 0.89
C GLY A 181 4.43 -19.23 1.96
N THR A 182 4.06 -20.52 1.91
CA THR A 182 4.55 -21.55 2.84
C THR A 182 6.02 -21.87 2.60
N LEU A 183 6.71 -22.36 3.64
CA LEU A 183 8.14 -22.65 3.60
C LEU A 183 8.38 -24.17 3.54
N VAL A 184 9.30 -24.60 2.69
CA VAL A 184 9.78 -26.00 2.67
C VAL A 184 10.69 -26.21 3.87
N ALA A 185 10.22 -26.97 4.85
CA ALA A 185 10.97 -27.30 6.06
C ALA A 185 12.02 -28.38 5.80
N SER A 186 11.71 -29.37 4.94
CA SER A 186 12.66 -30.42 4.54
C SER A 186 12.24 -31.06 3.22
N GLY A 187 13.20 -31.75 2.56
CA GLY A 187 12.93 -32.46 1.32
C GLY A 187 12.84 -31.60 0.08
N HIS A 188 12.29 -32.18 -0.96
CA HIS A 188 12.11 -31.48 -2.24
C HIS A 188 10.91 -32.04 -3.03
N GLY A 189 10.35 -31.19 -3.89
CA GLY A 189 9.20 -31.57 -4.71
C GLY A 189 9.13 -30.83 -6.02
N THR A 190 8.26 -31.36 -6.88
CA THR A 190 7.87 -30.72 -8.15
C THR A 190 6.36 -30.59 -8.15
N ALA A 191 5.85 -29.40 -8.42
CA ALA A 191 4.43 -29.12 -8.36
C ALA A 191 3.98 -28.28 -9.56
N ARG A 192 2.73 -28.44 -9.99
CA ARG A 192 2.11 -27.63 -11.04
C ARG A 192 1.32 -26.50 -10.42
N VAL A 193 1.59 -25.28 -10.83
CA VAL A 193 0.90 -24.08 -10.38
C VAL A 193 -0.58 -24.13 -10.80
N THR A 194 -1.46 -23.90 -9.85
CA THR A 194 -2.92 -23.92 -10.04
C THR A 194 -3.58 -22.57 -9.82
N ALA A 195 -2.99 -21.70 -9.00
CA ALA A 195 -3.49 -20.35 -8.80
C ALA A 195 -2.34 -19.39 -8.41
N THR A 196 -2.42 -18.16 -8.87
CA THR A 196 -1.41 -17.11 -8.69
C THR A 196 -2.04 -15.84 -8.12
N GLY A 197 -1.23 -15.00 -7.50
CA GLY A 197 -1.59 -13.66 -7.04
C GLY A 197 -2.89 -13.61 -6.23
N PRO A 198 -3.86 -12.76 -6.65
CA PRO A 198 -5.14 -12.59 -5.94
C PRO A 198 -5.99 -13.86 -5.84
N HIS A 199 -5.76 -14.83 -6.72
CA HIS A 199 -6.52 -16.08 -6.79
C HIS A 199 -5.95 -17.19 -5.91
N SER A 200 -4.72 -17.02 -5.40
CA SER A 200 -4.12 -17.94 -4.43
C SER A 200 -4.82 -17.89 -3.08
N ALA A 201 -4.63 -18.91 -2.24
CA ALA A 201 -5.16 -18.95 -0.88
C ALA A 201 -4.72 -17.71 -0.06
N LEU A 202 -3.42 -17.38 -0.15
CA LEU A 202 -2.88 -16.19 0.50
C LEU A 202 -3.46 -14.89 -0.10
N GLY A 203 -3.66 -14.85 -1.41
CA GLY A 203 -4.27 -13.71 -2.10
C GLY A 203 -5.72 -13.45 -1.70
N LYS A 204 -6.52 -14.51 -1.50
CA LYS A 204 -7.89 -14.40 -1.00
C LYS A 204 -7.94 -13.82 0.41
N ILE A 205 -7.07 -14.32 1.31
CA ILE A 205 -6.94 -13.75 2.66
C ILE A 205 -6.52 -12.27 2.59
N GLY A 206 -5.56 -11.96 1.72
CA GLY A 206 -5.11 -10.58 1.50
C GLY A 206 -6.23 -9.65 1.02
N ASN A 207 -7.09 -10.12 0.10
CA ASN A 207 -8.24 -9.38 -0.40
C ASN A 207 -9.30 -9.14 0.70
N GLU A 208 -9.58 -10.15 1.51
CA GLU A 208 -10.51 -10.02 2.62
C GLU A 208 -9.99 -9.02 3.66
N LEU A 209 -8.70 -9.09 4.00
CA LEU A 209 -8.06 -8.14 4.90
C LEU A 209 -8.00 -6.71 4.32
N ALA A 210 -7.78 -6.57 3.02
CA ALA A 210 -7.78 -5.26 2.35
C ALA A 210 -9.18 -4.61 2.32
N SER A 211 -10.26 -5.41 2.35
CA SER A 211 -11.63 -4.91 2.44
C SER A 211 -11.98 -4.35 3.83
N ILE A 212 -11.26 -4.79 4.86
CA ILE A 212 -11.32 -4.21 6.20
C ILE A 212 -10.46 -2.95 6.14
N GLY A 213 -11.09 -1.81 5.89
CA GLY A 213 -10.39 -0.52 5.81
C GLY A 213 -9.49 -0.33 7.03
N ALA A 214 -8.26 0.14 6.81
CA ALA A 214 -7.35 0.42 7.90
C ALA A 214 -8.00 1.44 8.84
N GLU A 215 -8.32 1.02 10.06
CA GLU A 215 -8.79 1.97 11.06
C GLU A 215 -7.71 3.02 11.34
N PRO A 216 -8.10 4.32 11.41
CA PRO A 216 -7.14 5.35 11.74
C PRO A 216 -6.53 5.07 13.12
N THR A 217 -5.23 5.18 13.22
CA THR A 217 -4.50 4.99 14.48
C THR A 217 -4.99 5.98 15.54
N SER A 218 -4.84 5.65 16.84
CA SER A 218 -5.18 6.57 17.96
C SER A 218 -4.55 7.95 17.75
N MET A 219 -3.31 7.98 17.28
CA MET A 219 -2.56 9.21 17.01
C MET A 219 -3.18 10.02 15.85
N GLN A 220 -3.62 9.37 14.78
CA GLN A 220 -4.34 10.04 13.69
C GLN A 220 -5.67 10.63 14.15
N ARG A 221 -6.39 9.91 15.03
CA ARG A 221 -7.65 10.39 15.62
C ARG A 221 -7.41 11.61 16.52
N GLU A 222 -6.39 11.58 17.37
CA GLU A 222 -6.03 12.70 18.23
C GLU A 222 -5.59 13.92 17.42
N THR A 223 -4.73 13.72 16.41
CA THR A 223 -4.32 14.78 15.49
C THR A 223 -5.51 15.41 14.77
N ALA A 224 -6.45 14.60 14.29
CA ALA A 224 -7.66 15.09 13.64
C ALA A 224 -8.56 15.89 14.60
N GLN A 225 -8.63 15.51 15.88
CA GLN A 225 -9.36 16.27 16.90
C GLN A 225 -8.72 17.63 17.19
N VAL A 226 -7.40 17.67 17.30
CA VAL A 226 -6.64 18.92 17.49
C VAL A 226 -6.85 19.85 16.29
N VAL A 227 -6.68 19.35 15.05
CA VAL A 227 -6.91 20.13 13.83
C VAL A 227 -8.35 20.67 13.77
N ARG A 228 -9.35 19.83 14.11
CA ARG A 228 -10.75 20.27 14.17
C ARG A 228 -10.97 21.38 15.20
N LEU A 229 -10.37 21.26 16.38
CA LEU A 229 -10.46 22.29 17.42
C LEU A 229 -9.88 23.62 16.94
N PHE A 230 -8.69 23.61 16.33
CA PHE A 230 -8.07 24.81 15.78
C PHE A 230 -8.87 25.39 14.61
N ALA A 231 -9.47 24.57 13.77
CA ALA A 231 -10.36 25.04 12.70
C ALA A 231 -11.60 25.78 13.27
N ILE A 232 -12.21 25.24 14.33
CA ILE A 232 -13.35 25.90 15.02
C ILE A 232 -12.91 27.24 15.63
N ILE A 233 -11.76 27.25 16.30
CA ILE A 233 -11.20 28.50 16.87
C ILE A 233 -10.90 29.51 15.76
N GLY A 234 -10.30 29.09 14.64
CA GLY A 234 -9.99 29.94 13.50
C GLY A 234 -11.25 30.56 12.88
N VAL A 235 -12.28 29.75 12.66
CA VAL A 235 -13.59 30.25 12.16
C VAL A 235 -14.23 31.21 13.17
N GLY A 236 -14.19 30.89 14.45
CA GLY A 236 -14.69 31.77 15.52
C GLY A 236 -13.95 33.11 15.55
N ALA A 237 -12.64 33.09 15.43
CA ALA A 237 -11.80 34.28 15.37
C ALA A 237 -12.12 35.13 14.11
N CYS A 238 -12.31 34.48 12.96
CA CYS A 238 -12.72 35.15 11.71
C CYS A 238 -14.03 35.91 11.90
N ILE A 239 -15.05 35.27 12.48
CA ILE A 239 -16.35 35.88 12.74
C ILE A 239 -16.20 37.05 13.74
N LEU A 240 -15.43 36.87 14.80
CA LEU A 240 -15.19 37.92 15.80
C LEU A 240 -14.53 39.16 15.19
N VAL A 241 -13.50 38.98 14.35
CA VAL A 241 -12.80 40.06 13.69
C VAL A 241 -13.75 40.78 12.70
N ALA A 242 -14.52 40.03 11.92
CA ALA A 242 -15.50 40.61 11.00
C ALA A 242 -16.55 41.44 11.75
N LEU A 243 -17.08 40.95 12.86
CA LEU A 243 -18.02 41.69 13.71
C LEU A 243 -17.38 42.93 14.38
N TRP A 244 -16.14 42.83 14.82
CA TRP A 244 -15.40 43.97 15.37
C TRP A 244 -15.23 45.09 14.32
N TYR A 245 -14.85 44.75 13.10
CA TYR A 245 -14.73 45.69 12.02
C TYR A 245 -16.10 46.36 11.70
N ALA A 246 -17.16 45.56 11.63
CA ALA A 246 -18.51 46.08 11.38
C ALA A 246 -19.01 47.01 12.52
N ALA A 247 -18.58 46.77 13.76
CA ALA A 247 -18.96 47.61 14.91
C ALA A 247 -18.17 48.91 15.00
N THR A 248 -16.87 48.87 14.61
CA THR A 248 -15.95 50.03 14.81
C THR A 248 -15.84 50.95 13.61
N ARG A 249 -15.95 50.40 12.39
CA ARG A 249 -15.80 51.16 11.14
C ARG A 249 -17.11 51.42 10.38
N GLY A 250 -18.22 50.95 10.92
CA GLY A 250 -19.54 51.10 10.32
C GLY A 250 -20.00 49.81 9.61
N ARG A 251 -21.30 49.82 9.20
CA ARG A 251 -21.92 48.66 8.50
C ARG A 251 -21.86 48.83 6.98
N ASP A 252 -20.92 49.59 6.49
CA ASP A 252 -20.69 49.75 5.08
C ASP A 252 -20.11 48.48 4.47
N VAL A 253 -20.43 48.22 3.21
CA VAL A 253 -19.93 47.04 2.48
C VAL A 253 -18.40 46.95 2.51
N VAL A 254 -17.72 48.12 2.51
CA VAL A 254 -16.25 48.20 2.56
C VAL A 254 -15.71 47.70 3.92
N ALA A 255 -16.31 48.13 5.03
CA ALA A 255 -15.89 47.70 6.36
C ALA A 255 -16.12 46.20 6.60
N LEU A 256 -17.25 45.69 6.12
CA LEU A 256 -17.55 44.26 6.17
C LEU A 256 -16.54 43.45 5.35
N ARG A 257 -16.18 43.93 4.17
CA ARG A 257 -15.18 43.35 3.29
C ARG A 257 -13.81 43.25 3.98
N GLU A 258 -13.30 44.38 4.48
CA GLU A 258 -12.02 44.43 5.20
C GLU A 258 -12.02 43.52 6.45
N GLY A 259 -13.12 43.46 7.17
CA GLY A 259 -13.29 42.61 8.34
C GLY A 259 -13.24 41.12 7.99
N VAL A 260 -13.89 40.71 6.92
CA VAL A 260 -13.85 39.31 6.46
C VAL A 260 -12.44 38.92 6.00
N LEU A 261 -11.77 39.80 5.22
CA LEU A 261 -10.40 39.54 4.75
C LEU A 261 -9.41 39.41 5.93
N ALA A 262 -9.48 40.35 6.89
CA ALA A 262 -8.65 40.30 8.10
C ALA A 262 -8.95 39.05 8.93
N GLY A 263 -10.21 38.64 9.03
CA GLY A 263 -10.63 37.44 9.75
C GLY A 263 -10.11 36.14 9.07
N VAL A 264 -10.15 36.06 7.77
CA VAL A 264 -9.61 34.93 7.00
C VAL A 264 -8.10 34.84 7.18
N ALA A 265 -7.37 35.96 7.09
CA ALA A 265 -5.94 36.00 7.30
C ALA A 265 -5.55 35.52 8.72
N MET A 266 -6.33 35.95 9.74
CA MET A 266 -6.14 35.50 11.11
C MET A 266 -6.44 34.01 11.29
N ALA A 267 -7.50 33.49 10.67
CA ALA A 267 -7.86 32.09 10.74
C ALA A 267 -6.77 31.19 10.13
N MET A 268 -6.18 31.61 9.00
CA MET A 268 -5.06 30.89 8.38
C MET A 268 -3.82 30.87 9.29
N GLY A 269 -3.52 31.97 9.98
CA GLY A 269 -2.38 32.02 10.92
C GLY A 269 -2.55 31.18 12.20
N ILE A 270 -3.78 30.80 12.55
CA ILE A 270 -4.07 29.97 13.72
C ILE A 270 -3.93 28.47 13.42
N LEU A 271 -4.08 28.05 12.19
CA LEU A 271 -3.97 26.63 11.81
C LEU A 271 -2.52 26.14 11.95
N PRO A 272 -2.30 25.07 12.71
CA PRO A 272 -0.97 24.48 12.86
C PRO A 272 -0.64 23.63 11.63
N GLU A 273 -0.15 24.25 10.57
CA GLU A 273 0.18 23.59 9.30
C GLU A 273 1.31 22.56 9.42
N GLU A 274 2.24 22.81 10.34
CA GLU A 274 3.44 21.98 10.52
C GLU A 274 3.20 20.77 11.46
N PHE A 275 2.07 20.71 12.16
CA PHE A 275 1.83 19.69 13.17
C PHE A 275 1.89 18.25 12.63
N PRO A 276 1.26 17.89 11.49
CA PRO A 276 1.36 16.55 10.93
C PRO A 276 2.80 16.20 10.49
N VAL A 277 3.53 17.16 9.93
CA VAL A 277 4.91 16.97 9.47
C VAL A 277 5.84 16.77 10.66
N VAL A 278 5.71 17.59 11.70
CA VAL A 278 6.51 17.49 12.94
C VAL A 278 6.31 16.13 13.59
N VAL A 279 5.06 15.67 13.71
CA VAL A 279 4.73 14.34 14.27
C VAL A 279 5.38 13.23 13.44
N THR A 280 5.28 13.28 12.12
CA THR A 280 5.88 12.29 11.23
C THR A 280 7.41 12.25 11.36
N VAL A 281 8.06 13.41 11.44
CA VAL A 281 9.52 13.52 11.62
C VAL A 281 9.94 12.96 12.97
N PHE A 282 9.22 13.27 14.06
CA PHE A 282 9.53 12.73 15.40
C PHE A 282 9.35 11.21 15.47
N LEU A 283 8.31 10.67 14.81
CA LEU A 283 8.11 9.23 14.71
C LEU A 283 9.24 8.56 13.91
N ALA A 284 9.61 9.14 12.78
CA ALA A 284 10.71 8.63 11.96
C ALA A 284 12.05 8.66 12.71
N LEU A 285 12.35 9.74 13.42
CA LEU A 285 13.53 9.87 14.28
C LEU A 285 13.50 8.88 15.44
N GLY A 286 12.33 8.69 16.08
CA GLY A 286 12.13 7.70 17.13
C GLY A 286 12.43 6.30 16.65
N ALA A 287 11.87 5.92 15.50
CA ALA A 287 12.11 4.64 14.86
C ALA A 287 13.58 4.43 14.47
N TRP A 288 14.19 5.43 13.88
CA TRP A 288 15.59 5.38 13.52
C TRP A 288 16.48 5.16 14.75
N ARG A 289 16.21 5.87 15.85
CA ARG A 289 16.94 5.72 17.11
C ARG A 289 16.79 4.34 17.74
N ILE A 290 15.59 3.74 17.67
CA ILE A 290 15.32 2.40 18.18
C ILE A 290 15.92 1.34 17.25
N SER A 291 15.89 1.55 15.93
CA SER A 291 16.54 0.67 14.94
C SER A 291 18.06 0.57 15.15
N GLN A 292 18.71 1.65 15.59
CA GLN A 292 20.14 1.61 15.96
C GLN A 292 20.43 0.70 17.17
N SER A 293 19.43 0.39 17.98
CA SER A 293 19.55 -0.52 19.12
C SER A 293 19.26 -1.98 18.75
N ASN A 294 19.28 -2.35 17.48
CA ASN A 294 18.97 -3.70 16.95
C ASN A 294 17.57 -4.23 17.33
N VAL A 295 16.64 -3.35 17.64
CA VAL A 295 15.25 -3.69 17.88
C VAL A 295 14.44 -3.36 16.62
N LEU A 296 13.81 -4.37 16.04
CA LEU A 296 12.86 -4.18 14.92
C LEU A 296 11.62 -3.45 15.45
N THR A 297 11.46 -2.20 15.05
CA THR A 297 10.23 -1.43 15.34
C THR A 297 9.34 -1.43 14.13
N GLN A 298 8.14 -1.96 14.29
CA GLN A 298 7.08 -1.85 13.30
C GLN A 298 6.32 -0.55 13.58
N ILE A 299 6.65 0.51 12.80
CA ILE A 299 5.94 1.78 12.89
C ILE A 299 4.79 1.73 11.91
N GLY A 300 3.57 1.78 12.44
CA GLY A 300 2.37 2.07 11.65
C GLY A 300 1.48 0.91 11.25
N ARG A 301 1.55 -0.24 11.97
CA ARG A 301 0.47 -1.25 11.91
C ARG A 301 0.18 -1.74 13.32
N ALA A 302 -0.73 -1.09 13.98
CA ALA A 302 -1.54 -1.63 15.06
C ALA A 302 -3.00 -1.36 14.67
#